data_4868b6252da17a5a23566ca5ed69f5f8
#
_entry.id   4868b6252da17a5a23566ca5ed69f5f8
#
_cell.length_a   1.000
_cell.length_b   1.000
_cell.length_c   1.000
_cell.angle_alpha   90.00
_cell.angle_beta   90.00
_cell.angle_gamma   90.00
#
_symmetry.space_group_name_H-M   'P 1'
#
loop_
_entity.id
_entity.type
_entity.pdbx_description
1 polymer ?
#
loop_
_entity_poly.entity_id
_entity_poly.type
_entity_poly.pdbx_seq_one_letter_code
_entity_poly.pdbx_strand_id
1 'polypeptide(L)'
;MKKEERYTSKEEDMIRLLDIRYLVARIALLASEKKDEGECVYDAHTDKFRAIVVLASQAEGSSEASKSSAGWGTESVLELGYSSLLFMVVIRCRHLRLRLEALRLMKKLMQPERNIWERNLTWSIAKRVVEIEHNIALSDIIELDAFDTSDEGSGGFVPEDRRIVAMNFREPPEATIPPRKKVHFYLKNQKTGEIMKREEHVAV
;
A
#
# COMPACT_ATOMS: atom_id res chain seq x y z
N MET A 1 1.45 -38.82 20.15
CA MET A 1 1.45 -37.40 20.48
C MET A 1 2.36 -36.69 19.47
N LYS A 2 1.81 -35.94 18.49
CA LYS A 2 2.60 -35.07 17.61
C LYS A 2 2.96 -33.84 18.43
N LYS A 3 4.26 -33.56 18.60
CA LYS A 3 4.75 -32.27 19.10
C LYS A 3 4.27 -31.21 18.12
N GLU A 4 3.40 -30.31 18.53
CA GLU A 4 3.18 -29.05 17.80
C GLU A 4 4.51 -28.27 17.86
N GLU A 5 5.20 -28.22 16.75
CA GLU A 5 6.33 -27.32 16.57
C GLU A 5 5.75 -25.89 16.59
N ARG A 6 5.94 -25.19 17.70
CA ARG A 6 5.61 -23.76 17.81
C ARG A 6 6.67 -22.99 17.04
N TYR A 7 6.25 -22.36 15.98
CA TYR A 7 7.11 -21.41 15.25
C TYR A 7 7.57 -20.28 16.18
N THR A 8 8.77 -19.79 15.95
CA THR A 8 9.23 -18.55 16.59
C THR A 8 8.48 -17.36 16.01
N SER A 9 8.36 -16.27 16.75
CA SER A 9 7.70 -15.02 16.27
C SER A 9 8.29 -14.55 14.93
N LYS A 10 9.58 -14.72 14.72
CA LYS A 10 10.26 -14.37 13.46
C LYS A 10 9.84 -15.26 12.29
N GLU A 11 9.68 -16.56 12.52
CA GLU A 11 9.19 -17.50 11.50
C GLU A 11 7.75 -17.20 11.13
N GLU A 12 6.91 -16.87 12.10
CA GLU A 12 5.54 -16.45 11.86
C GLU A 12 5.46 -15.17 11.00
N ASP A 13 6.30 -14.17 11.29
CA ASP A 13 6.36 -12.94 10.49
C ASP A 13 6.84 -13.20 9.06
N MET A 14 7.80 -14.12 8.90
CA MET A 14 8.25 -14.54 7.56
C MET A 14 7.15 -15.25 6.78
N ILE A 15 6.39 -16.14 7.42
CA ILE A 15 5.26 -16.84 6.81
C ILE A 15 4.20 -15.81 6.38
N ARG A 16 3.82 -14.87 7.26
CA ARG A 16 2.86 -13.80 6.91
C ARG A 16 3.32 -12.99 5.72
N LEU A 17 4.60 -12.61 5.67
CA LEU A 17 5.14 -11.86 4.54
C LEU A 17 5.11 -12.66 3.24
N LEU A 18 5.36 -13.97 3.29
CA LEU A 18 5.25 -14.86 2.13
C LEU A 18 3.79 -14.99 1.67
N ASP A 19 2.85 -15.11 2.58
CA ASP A 19 1.42 -15.16 2.28
C ASP A 19 0.95 -13.86 1.59
N ILE A 20 1.37 -12.71 2.10
CA ILE A 20 1.07 -11.42 1.48
C ILE A 20 1.67 -11.34 0.06
N ARG A 21 2.94 -11.75 -0.11
CA ARG A 21 3.57 -11.77 -1.44
C ARG A 21 2.84 -12.68 -2.41
N TYR A 22 2.41 -13.84 -1.95
CA TYR A 22 1.60 -14.76 -2.75
C TYR A 22 0.29 -14.12 -3.20
N LEU A 23 -0.43 -13.47 -2.28
CA LEU A 23 -1.70 -12.78 -2.59
C LEU A 23 -1.48 -11.65 -3.59
N VAL A 24 -0.45 -10.82 -3.41
CA VAL A 24 -0.11 -9.73 -4.35
C VAL A 24 0.23 -10.28 -5.73
N ALA A 25 1.07 -11.30 -5.81
CA ALA A 25 1.43 -11.94 -7.08
C ALA A 25 0.20 -12.54 -7.77
N ARG A 26 -0.67 -13.19 -7.03
CA ARG A 26 -1.92 -13.75 -7.54
C ARG A 26 -2.87 -12.69 -8.08
N ILE A 27 -3.02 -11.56 -7.39
CA ILE A 27 -3.82 -10.42 -7.87
C ILE A 27 -3.22 -9.90 -9.19
N ALA A 28 -1.89 -9.67 -9.23
CA ALA A 28 -1.21 -9.16 -10.40
C ALA A 28 -1.35 -10.10 -11.61
N LEU A 29 -1.24 -11.41 -11.39
CA LEU A 29 -1.42 -12.41 -12.44
C LEU A 29 -2.85 -12.39 -13.00
N LEU A 30 -3.86 -12.48 -12.14
CA LEU A 30 -5.27 -12.46 -12.55
C LEU A 30 -5.66 -11.15 -13.24
N ALA A 31 -5.12 -10.01 -12.78
CA ALA A 31 -5.33 -8.73 -13.46
C ALA A 31 -4.64 -8.69 -14.82
N SER A 32 -3.49 -9.35 -14.99
CA SER A 32 -2.78 -9.39 -16.27
C SER A 32 -3.50 -10.20 -17.35
N GLU A 33 -4.31 -11.18 -16.95
CA GLU A 33 -5.14 -11.98 -17.87
C GLU A 33 -6.31 -11.17 -18.44
N LYS A 34 -6.72 -10.12 -17.74
CA LYS A 34 -7.91 -9.31 -18.05
C LYS A 34 -7.55 -7.85 -18.36
N LYS A 35 -6.47 -7.62 -19.06
CA LYS A 35 -5.94 -6.26 -19.37
C LYS A 35 -6.96 -5.37 -20.07
N ASP A 36 -7.88 -5.94 -20.84
CA ASP A 36 -8.88 -5.20 -21.59
C ASP A 36 -9.98 -4.61 -20.69
N GLU A 37 -10.17 -5.14 -19.48
CA GLU A 37 -11.13 -4.63 -18.50
C GLU A 37 -10.63 -3.34 -17.79
N GLY A 38 -9.37 -2.92 -18.00
CA GLY A 38 -8.79 -1.73 -17.38
C GLY A 38 -8.60 -1.89 -15.86
N GLU A 39 -8.72 -0.78 -15.12
CA GLU A 39 -8.45 -0.76 -13.68
C GLU A 39 -9.58 -1.43 -12.84
N CYS A 40 -10.77 -1.62 -13.39
CA CYS A 40 -11.87 -2.27 -12.68
C CYS A 40 -11.62 -3.76 -12.38
N VAL A 41 -10.67 -4.38 -13.08
CA VAL A 41 -10.25 -5.77 -12.80
C VAL A 41 -9.86 -5.98 -11.33
N TYR A 42 -9.31 -4.95 -10.69
CA TYR A 42 -8.87 -5.04 -9.29
C TYR A 42 -10.03 -5.06 -8.30
N ASP A 43 -11.22 -4.57 -8.66
CA ASP A 43 -12.39 -4.51 -7.79
C ASP A 43 -12.88 -5.93 -7.41
N ALA A 44 -12.71 -6.90 -8.33
CA ALA A 44 -13.01 -8.30 -8.08
C ALA A 44 -12.09 -8.98 -7.04
N HIS A 45 -11.05 -8.28 -6.59
CA HIS A 45 -10.05 -8.81 -5.66
C HIS A 45 -10.07 -8.15 -4.29
N THR A 46 -11.14 -7.43 -3.95
CA THR A 46 -11.29 -6.72 -2.66
C THR A 46 -11.05 -7.64 -1.46
N ASP A 47 -11.53 -8.89 -1.51
CA ASP A 47 -11.32 -9.86 -0.43
C ASP A 47 -9.84 -10.20 -0.23
N LYS A 48 -9.09 -10.31 -1.32
CA LYS A 48 -7.64 -10.57 -1.25
C LYS A 48 -6.89 -9.37 -0.70
N PHE A 49 -7.28 -8.14 -1.09
CA PHE A 49 -6.73 -6.92 -0.50
C PHE A 49 -7.04 -6.83 0.99
N ARG A 50 -8.24 -7.20 1.41
CA ARG A 50 -8.61 -7.30 2.83
C ARG A 50 -7.72 -8.30 3.57
N ALA A 51 -7.51 -9.48 3.01
CA ALA A 51 -6.63 -10.48 3.61
C ALA A 51 -5.19 -9.98 3.78
N ILE A 52 -4.65 -9.26 2.79
CA ILE A 52 -3.32 -8.63 2.89
C ILE A 52 -3.26 -7.65 4.05
N VAL A 53 -4.25 -6.77 4.20
CA VAL A 53 -4.31 -5.77 5.27
C VAL A 53 -4.41 -6.45 6.64
N VAL A 54 -5.24 -7.49 6.78
CA VAL A 54 -5.38 -8.26 8.02
C VAL A 54 -4.06 -8.95 8.40
N LEU A 55 -3.39 -9.61 7.45
CA LEU A 55 -2.09 -10.24 7.71
C LEU A 55 -1.03 -9.21 8.12
N ALA A 56 -1.00 -8.05 7.47
CA ALA A 56 -0.07 -6.99 7.82
C ALA A 56 -0.37 -6.37 9.19
N SER A 57 -1.64 -6.25 9.61
CA SER A 57 -1.98 -5.74 10.93
C SER A 57 -1.54 -6.67 12.07
N GLN A 58 -1.52 -7.98 11.82
CA GLN A 58 -0.99 -8.96 12.80
C GLN A 58 0.52 -8.80 13.03
N ALA A 59 1.27 -8.36 12.01
CA ALA A 59 2.70 -8.09 12.15
C ALA A 59 3.00 -6.84 13.00
N GLU A 60 2.06 -5.90 13.12
CA GLU A 60 2.20 -4.71 13.96
C GLU A 60 2.42 -5.07 15.44
N GLY A 61 1.67 -6.03 15.96
CA GLY A 61 1.80 -6.50 17.36
C GLY A 61 3.12 -7.23 17.64
N SER A 62 3.68 -7.93 16.64
CA SER A 62 4.94 -8.66 16.78
C SER A 62 6.17 -7.73 16.78
N SER A 63 6.11 -6.63 16.04
CA SER A 63 7.21 -5.67 15.88
C SER A 63 7.53 -4.90 17.17
N GLU A 64 6.57 -4.63 18.03
CA GLU A 64 6.79 -3.96 19.31
C GLU A 64 7.54 -4.84 20.31
N ALA A 65 7.32 -6.16 20.26
CA ALA A 65 7.99 -7.11 21.12
C ALA A 65 9.46 -7.38 20.70
N SER A 66 9.81 -7.13 19.43
CA SER A 66 11.10 -7.50 18.84
C SER A 66 12.18 -6.41 18.88
N LYS A 67 11.88 -5.22 19.37
CA LYS A 67 12.80 -4.06 19.42
C LYS A 67 14.01 -4.24 20.38
N SER A 68 14.09 -5.36 21.10
CA SER A 68 15.14 -5.60 22.11
C SER A 68 16.30 -6.52 21.70
N SER A 69 16.28 -7.09 20.48
CA SER A 69 17.38 -7.98 20.06
C SER A 69 17.86 -7.65 18.64
N ALA A 70 18.73 -6.65 18.54
CA ALA A 70 19.50 -6.36 17.34
C ALA A 70 20.54 -7.46 17.08
N GLY A 71 20.21 -8.42 16.21
CA GLY A 71 21.13 -9.43 15.70
C GLY A 71 21.36 -9.21 14.20
N TRP A 72 22.57 -8.82 13.85
CA TRP A 72 23.02 -8.62 12.46
C TRP A 72 22.96 -9.91 11.66
N GLY A 73 22.30 -9.93 10.50
CA GLY A 73 22.65 -10.93 9.49
C GLY A 73 21.57 -11.52 8.57
N THR A 74 20.27 -11.29 8.77
CA THR A 74 19.22 -11.87 7.89
C THR A 74 18.22 -10.85 7.36
N GLU A 75 18.51 -9.58 7.51
CA GLU A 75 17.61 -8.47 7.19
C GLU A 75 17.40 -8.23 5.69
N SER A 76 18.35 -8.70 4.87
CA SER A 76 18.39 -8.39 3.44
C SER A 76 17.22 -8.93 2.62
N VAL A 77 16.61 -10.05 3.01
CA VAL A 77 15.51 -10.68 2.28
C VAL A 77 14.14 -10.11 2.68
N LEU A 78 14.03 -9.59 3.91
CA LEU A 78 12.84 -8.94 4.43
C LEU A 78 12.73 -7.46 3.98
N GLU A 79 13.74 -6.96 3.31
CA GLU A 79 13.92 -5.54 2.97
C GLU A 79 12.94 -4.97 1.94
N LEU A 80 12.32 -5.80 1.14
CA LEU A 80 11.13 -5.42 0.36
C LEU A 80 9.86 -5.52 1.24
N GLY A 81 10.00 -5.14 2.51
CA GLY A 81 9.06 -5.31 3.58
C GLY A 81 7.61 -4.98 3.25
N TYR A 82 6.78 -5.05 4.26
CA TYR A 82 5.34 -4.78 4.17
C TYR A 82 4.99 -3.50 3.41
N SER A 83 5.86 -2.47 3.45
CA SER A 83 5.60 -1.15 2.87
C SER A 83 5.35 -1.20 1.36
N SER A 84 6.16 -1.92 0.58
CA SER A 84 5.98 -2.03 -0.88
C SER A 84 4.74 -2.85 -1.26
N LEU A 85 4.42 -3.87 -0.46
CA LEU A 85 3.24 -4.70 -0.68
C LEU A 85 1.95 -3.94 -0.32
N LEU A 86 1.98 -3.18 0.77
CA LEU A 86 0.87 -2.30 1.17
C LEU A 86 0.69 -1.14 0.20
N PHE A 87 1.78 -0.61 -0.38
CA PHE A 87 1.70 0.37 -1.47
C PHE A 87 0.86 -0.16 -2.63
N MET A 88 1.08 -1.43 -3.03
CA MET A 88 0.26 -2.07 -4.06
C MET A 88 -1.24 -2.10 -3.65
N VAL A 89 -1.56 -2.37 -2.38
CA VAL A 89 -2.94 -2.29 -1.89
C VAL A 89 -3.49 -0.87 -2.05
N VAL A 90 -2.73 0.14 -1.61
CA VAL A 90 -3.20 1.54 -1.69
C VAL A 90 -3.46 1.99 -3.11
N ILE A 91 -2.63 1.63 -4.08
CA ILE A 91 -2.78 2.10 -5.46
C ILE A 91 -3.77 1.28 -6.30
N ARG A 92 -4.10 0.03 -5.91
CA ARG A 92 -4.96 -0.86 -6.70
C ARG A 92 -6.30 -1.18 -6.06
N CYS A 93 -6.37 -1.29 -4.73
CA CYS A 93 -7.65 -1.44 -4.05
C CYS A 93 -8.44 -0.13 -4.11
N ARG A 94 -9.72 -0.18 -4.47
CA ARG A 94 -10.56 1.02 -4.59
C ARG A 94 -11.45 1.25 -3.36
N HIS A 95 -11.41 0.35 -2.41
CA HIS A 95 -12.17 0.46 -1.17
C HIS A 95 -11.45 1.41 -0.19
N LEU A 96 -12.05 2.57 0.09
CA LEU A 96 -11.41 3.65 0.87
C LEU A 96 -10.86 3.17 2.21
N ARG A 97 -11.65 2.43 2.98
CA ARG A 97 -11.27 1.98 4.32
C ARG A 97 -10.04 1.07 4.31
N LEU A 98 -9.98 0.13 3.36
CA LEU A 98 -8.81 -0.74 3.18
C LEU A 98 -7.55 0.06 2.81
N ARG A 99 -7.70 1.08 1.98
CA ARG A 99 -6.59 1.97 1.59
C ARG A 99 -6.06 2.78 2.76
N LEU A 100 -6.96 3.34 3.58
CA LEU A 100 -6.60 4.11 4.76
C LEU A 100 -5.85 3.24 5.77
N GLU A 101 -6.33 2.02 6.02
CA GLU A 101 -5.65 1.08 6.89
C GLU A 101 -4.29 0.65 6.34
N ALA A 102 -4.20 0.40 5.03
CA ALA A 102 -2.92 0.10 4.39
C ALA A 102 -1.92 1.27 4.52
N LEU A 103 -2.37 2.53 4.36
CA LEU A 103 -1.55 3.73 4.57
C LEU A 103 -1.06 3.85 6.03
N ARG A 104 -1.93 3.58 7.00
CA ARG A 104 -1.58 3.56 8.43
C ARG A 104 -0.50 2.52 8.70
N LEU A 105 -0.70 1.31 8.22
CA LEU A 105 0.25 0.20 8.37
C LEU A 105 1.57 0.46 7.64
N MET A 106 1.54 1.07 6.44
CA MET A 106 2.76 1.49 5.75
C MET A 106 3.63 2.38 6.65
N LYS A 107 3.02 3.34 7.36
CA LYS A 107 3.72 4.25 8.26
C LYS A 107 4.26 3.54 9.50
N LYS A 108 3.48 2.63 10.08
CA LYS A 108 3.83 1.89 11.31
C LYS A 108 4.88 0.79 11.10
N LEU A 109 4.74 0.03 10.01
CA LEU A 109 5.64 -1.08 9.68
C LEU A 109 6.89 -0.62 8.90
N MET A 110 7.06 0.69 8.77
CA MET A 110 8.20 1.30 8.12
C MET A 110 9.44 1.17 9.02
N GLN A 111 10.47 0.47 8.53
CA GLN A 111 11.72 0.34 9.29
C GLN A 111 12.55 1.63 9.27
N PRO A 112 13.11 2.07 10.40
CA PRO A 112 13.76 3.37 10.50
C PRO A 112 15.10 3.49 9.75
N GLU A 113 15.73 2.39 9.35
CA GLU A 113 17.15 2.35 9.03
C GLU A 113 17.55 2.56 7.58
N ARG A 114 16.60 2.60 6.63
CA ARG A 114 16.94 2.77 5.21
C ARG A 114 16.20 3.92 4.54
N ASN A 115 16.97 4.71 3.77
CA ASN A 115 16.50 5.72 2.81
C ASN A 115 15.17 6.41 3.20
N ILE A 116 15.24 7.22 4.25
CA ILE A 116 14.08 8.01 4.76
C ILE A 116 13.36 8.71 3.61
N TRP A 117 14.09 9.20 2.63
CA TRP A 117 13.57 9.90 1.46
C TRP A 117 12.68 9.02 0.56
N GLU A 118 13.11 7.81 0.23
CA GLU A 118 12.31 6.92 -0.64
C GLU A 118 11.05 6.43 0.07
N ARG A 119 11.13 6.24 1.36
CA ARG A 119 9.99 5.77 2.18
C ARG A 119 8.93 6.84 2.34
N ASN A 120 9.35 8.04 2.71
CA ASN A 120 8.45 9.18 2.83
C ASN A 120 7.80 9.48 1.48
N LEU A 121 8.58 9.43 0.39
CA LEU A 121 8.08 9.62 -0.95
C LEU A 121 7.01 8.58 -1.31
N THR A 122 7.28 7.29 -1.08
CA THR A 122 6.33 6.21 -1.40
C THR A 122 5.02 6.39 -0.63
N TRP A 123 5.10 6.70 0.67
CA TRP A 123 3.94 6.97 1.49
C TRP A 123 3.19 8.24 1.04
N SER A 124 3.91 9.32 0.76
CA SER A 124 3.33 10.59 0.30
C SER A 124 2.64 10.44 -1.06
N ILE A 125 3.22 9.67 -1.99
CA ILE A 125 2.58 9.34 -3.27
C ILE A 125 1.32 8.51 -3.03
N ALA A 126 1.39 7.47 -2.19
CA ALA A 126 0.25 6.63 -1.87
C ALA A 126 -0.91 7.43 -1.26
N LYS A 127 -0.61 8.32 -0.29
CA LYS A 127 -1.56 9.24 0.31
C LYS A 127 -2.21 10.11 -0.78
N ARG A 128 -1.40 10.69 -1.66
CA ARG A 128 -1.89 11.59 -2.71
C ARG A 128 -2.79 10.89 -3.72
N VAL A 129 -2.50 9.64 -4.06
CA VAL A 129 -3.39 8.80 -4.89
C VAL A 129 -4.78 8.67 -4.25
N VAL A 130 -4.84 8.37 -2.95
CA VAL A 130 -6.12 8.27 -2.24
C VAL A 130 -6.88 9.59 -2.25
N GLU A 131 -6.19 10.69 -1.96
CA GLU A 131 -6.77 12.04 -1.94
C GLU A 131 -7.37 12.43 -3.29
N ILE A 132 -6.65 12.17 -4.39
CA ILE A 132 -7.11 12.49 -5.75
C ILE A 132 -8.33 11.64 -6.12
N GLU A 133 -8.24 10.33 -5.94
CA GLU A 133 -9.28 9.41 -6.40
C GLU A 133 -10.58 9.52 -5.59
N HIS A 134 -10.47 9.73 -4.27
CA HIS A 134 -11.64 9.89 -3.39
C HIS A 134 -12.08 11.35 -3.22
N ASN A 135 -11.30 12.31 -3.74
CA ASN A 135 -11.55 13.75 -3.58
C ASN A 135 -11.67 14.17 -2.09
N ILE A 136 -10.70 13.71 -1.27
CA ILE A 136 -10.60 14.00 0.16
C ILE A 136 -9.23 14.60 0.47
N ALA A 137 -9.11 15.29 1.61
CA ALA A 137 -7.84 15.68 2.17
C ALA A 137 -7.54 14.81 3.40
N LEU A 138 -6.35 14.23 3.44
CA LEU A 138 -5.91 13.39 4.55
C LEU A 138 -4.89 14.12 5.42
N SER A 139 -5.04 14.02 6.74
CA SER A 139 -4.00 14.42 7.68
C SER A 139 -2.77 13.50 7.57
N ASP A 140 -1.65 13.92 8.13
CA ASP A 140 -0.45 13.05 8.20
C ASP A 140 -0.58 11.97 9.28
N ILE A 141 -1.53 12.12 10.18
CA ILE A 141 -1.94 11.10 11.15
C ILE A 141 -3.28 10.57 10.68
N ILE A 142 -3.29 9.32 10.26
CA ILE A 142 -4.50 8.60 9.89
C ILE A 142 -4.97 7.89 11.15
N GLU A 143 -5.88 8.53 11.86
CA GLU A 143 -6.61 7.92 12.96
C GLU A 143 -7.79 7.16 12.38
N LEU A 144 -7.77 5.85 12.55
CA LEU A 144 -8.91 5.00 12.25
C LEU A 144 -9.43 4.49 13.60
N ASP A 145 -10.67 4.77 13.90
CA ASP A 145 -11.40 4.01 14.92
C ASP A 145 -11.28 2.52 14.58
N ALA A 146 -11.23 1.66 15.59
CA ALA A 146 -10.89 0.25 15.45
C ALA A 146 -11.38 -0.36 14.14
N PHE A 147 -10.45 -0.93 13.37
CA PHE A 147 -10.70 -1.45 12.04
C PHE A 147 -11.78 -2.54 12.10
N ASP A 148 -13.03 -2.12 11.92
CA ASP A 148 -14.15 -3.03 11.82
C ASP A 148 -14.24 -3.57 10.39
N THR A 149 -13.90 -4.84 10.23
CA THR A 149 -13.96 -5.54 8.94
C THR A 149 -15.39 -5.79 8.47
N SER A 150 -16.38 -5.60 9.36
CA SER A 150 -17.80 -5.88 9.06
C SER A 150 -18.54 -4.77 8.33
N ASP A 151 -17.98 -3.55 8.29
CA ASP A 151 -18.62 -2.41 7.64
C ASP A 151 -18.41 -2.44 6.11
N GLU A 152 -19.20 -3.26 5.45
CA GLU A 152 -19.19 -3.43 3.98
C GLU A 152 -19.83 -2.24 3.23
N GLY A 153 -20.48 -1.32 3.93
CA GLY A 153 -21.41 -0.37 3.31
C GLY A 153 -20.94 1.06 3.10
N SER A 154 -19.96 1.56 3.85
CA SER A 154 -19.70 3.01 3.87
C SER A 154 -18.44 3.50 3.16
N GLY A 155 -17.62 2.61 2.63
CA GLY A 155 -16.42 2.96 1.85
C GLY A 155 -16.67 2.87 0.36
N GLY A 156 -17.26 3.89 -0.25
CA GLY A 156 -17.56 3.91 -1.68
C GLY A 156 -16.36 3.56 -2.57
N PHE A 157 -16.59 2.76 -3.60
CA PHE A 157 -15.61 2.52 -4.64
C PHE A 157 -15.33 3.80 -5.42
N VAL A 158 -14.06 3.97 -5.81
CA VAL A 158 -13.67 5.09 -6.68
C VAL A 158 -14.37 4.96 -8.04
N PRO A 159 -15.09 6.00 -8.50
CA PRO A 159 -15.62 6.02 -9.86
C PRO A 159 -14.52 5.83 -10.90
N GLU A 160 -14.83 5.15 -12.00
CA GLU A 160 -13.86 4.78 -13.01
C GLU A 160 -13.15 6.00 -13.63
N ASP A 161 -13.86 7.12 -13.76
CA ASP A 161 -13.36 8.37 -14.33
C ASP A 161 -12.37 9.13 -13.42
N ARG A 162 -12.23 8.69 -12.17
CA ARG A 162 -11.26 9.25 -11.22
C ARG A 162 -10.07 8.34 -10.97
N ARG A 163 -10.05 7.15 -11.55
CA ARG A 163 -8.99 6.17 -11.30
C ARG A 163 -7.69 6.58 -11.96
N ILE A 164 -6.62 6.54 -11.18
CA ILE A 164 -5.26 6.74 -11.68
C ILE A 164 -4.82 5.43 -12.33
N VAL A 165 -4.59 5.47 -13.64
CA VAL A 165 -4.18 4.30 -14.43
C VAL A 165 -2.67 4.12 -14.48
N ALA A 166 -1.91 5.22 -14.33
CA ALA A 166 -0.46 5.19 -14.29
C ALA A 166 0.11 6.36 -13.49
N MET A 167 1.33 6.22 -13.02
CA MET A 167 2.08 7.30 -12.39
C MET A 167 3.56 7.26 -12.80
N ASN A 168 4.19 8.43 -12.85
CA ASN A 168 5.61 8.57 -13.14
C ASN A 168 6.23 9.57 -12.16
N PHE A 169 7.32 9.17 -11.48
CA PHE A 169 8.03 9.96 -10.48
C PHE A 169 9.56 9.74 -10.56
N ARG A 170 10.07 9.45 -11.77
CA ARG A 170 11.49 9.13 -12.00
C ARG A 170 12.41 10.36 -11.98
N GLU A 171 11.86 11.56 -12.13
CA GLU A 171 12.66 12.78 -12.09
C GLU A 171 13.32 12.97 -10.72
N PRO A 172 14.56 13.50 -10.65
CA PRO A 172 15.19 13.78 -9.38
C PRO A 172 14.34 14.77 -8.55
N PRO A 173 14.43 14.73 -7.21
CA PRO A 173 13.72 15.71 -6.37
C PRO A 173 14.25 17.11 -6.66
N GLU A 174 13.35 18.09 -6.62
CA GLU A 174 13.74 19.50 -6.71
C GLU A 174 14.54 19.91 -5.46
N ALA A 175 15.54 20.74 -5.63
CA ALA A 175 16.36 21.29 -4.55
C ALA A 175 15.60 22.38 -3.78
N THR A 176 14.42 22.03 -3.24
CA THR A 176 13.58 22.90 -2.41
C THR A 176 13.69 22.50 -0.94
N ILE A 177 13.34 23.38 -0.01
CA ILE A 177 13.27 23.11 1.44
C ILE A 177 11.84 23.35 1.90
N PRO A 178 11.06 22.31 2.30
CA PRO A 178 11.39 20.87 2.26
C PRO A 178 11.50 20.34 0.82
N PRO A 179 12.27 19.28 0.59
CA PRO A 179 12.44 18.71 -0.75
C PRO A 179 11.10 18.21 -1.27
N ARG A 180 10.84 18.49 -2.54
CA ARG A 180 9.62 18.07 -3.24
C ARG A 180 10.00 17.25 -4.45
N LYS A 181 9.15 16.31 -4.80
CA LYS A 181 9.29 15.49 -6.00
C LYS A 181 8.11 15.70 -6.91
N LYS A 182 8.41 15.97 -8.17
CA LYS A 182 7.41 16.04 -9.23
C LYS A 182 6.87 14.65 -9.51
N VAL A 183 5.55 14.51 -9.46
CA VAL A 183 4.82 13.26 -9.74
C VAL A 183 3.79 13.55 -10.82
N HIS A 184 3.77 12.71 -11.83
CA HIS A 184 2.77 12.74 -12.88
C HIS A 184 1.76 11.62 -12.64
N PHE A 185 0.50 11.98 -12.44
CA PHE A 185 -0.63 11.07 -12.36
C PHE A 185 -1.37 11.08 -13.69
N TYR A 186 -1.72 9.90 -14.17
CA TYR A 186 -2.45 9.73 -15.43
C TYR A 186 -3.83 9.15 -15.12
N LEU A 187 -4.87 9.91 -15.48
CA LEU A 187 -6.27 9.54 -15.30
C LEU A 187 -6.88 9.30 -16.68
N LYS A 188 -7.69 8.26 -16.83
CA LYS A 188 -8.38 7.96 -18.09
C LYS A 188 -9.79 8.51 -18.06
N ASN A 189 -10.12 9.41 -18.97
CA ASN A 189 -11.49 9.84 -19.19
C ASN A 189 -12.28 8.69 -19.81
N GLN A 190 -13.27 8.18 -19.12
CA GLN A 190 -14.08 7.04 -19.57
C GLN A 190 -14.91 7.35 -20.81
N LYS A 191 -15.36 8.61 -20.98
CA LYS A 191 -16.22 9.01 -22.11
C LYS A 191 -15.45 9.16 -23.40
N THR A 192 -14.22 9.74 -23.32
CA THR A 192 -13.38 10.03 -24.51
C THR A 192 -12.27 9.00 -24.69
N GLY A 193 -11.94 8.23 -23.68
CA GLY A 193 -10.77 7.34 -23.65
C GLY A 193 -9.43 8.07 -23.52
N GLU A 194 -9.46 9.40 -23.49
CA GLU A 194 -8.26 10.23 -23.41
C GLU A 194 -7.57 10.10 -22.06
N ILE A 195 -6.24 10.12 -22.07
CA ILE A 195 -5.44 10.14 -20.85
C ILE A 195 -5.12 11.59 -20.49
N MET A 196 -5.63 12.02 -19.34
CA MET A 196 -5.30 13.32 -18.75
C MET A 196 -4.10 13.16 -17.84
N LYS A 197 -3.10 14.01 -18.05
CA LYS A 197 -1.93 14.12 -17.17
C LYS A 197 -2.18 15.20 -16.12
N ARG A 198 -2.03 14.83 -14.86
CA ARG A 198 -2.02 15.75 -13.72
C ARG A 198 -0.62 15.77 -13.10
N GLU A 199 -0.03 16.93 -13.01
CA GLU A 199 1.30 17.13 -12.42
C GLU A 199 1.15 17.71 -11.03
N GLU A 200 1.87 17.13 -10.05
CA GLU A 200 1.89 17.61 -8.68
C GLU A 200 3.27 17.50 -8.05
N HIS A 201 3.52 18.33 -7.03
CA HIS A 201 4.73 18.33 -6.23
C HIS A 201 4.43 17.72 -4.87
N VAL A 202 4.94 16.53 -4.63
CA VAL A 202 4.75 15.76 -3.40
C VAL A 202 5.93 16.01 -2.47
N ALA A 203 5.66 16.30 -1.20
CA ALA A 203 6.69 16.44 -0.17
C ALA A 203 7.38 15.10 0.08
N VAL A 204 8.70 15.11 0.30
CA VAL A 204 9.53 13.92 0.49
C VAL A 204 10.04 13.83 1.93
#